data_1b02c78baee97c4a32bd551a00627698
#
_entry.id   1b02c78baee97c4a32bd551a00627698
#
_cell.length_a   1.000
_cell.length_b   1.000
_cell.length_c   1.000
_cell.angle_alpha   90.00
_cell.angle_beta   90.00
_cell.angle_gamma   90.00
#
_symmetry.space_group_name_H-M   'P 1'
#
loop_
_entity.id
_entity.type
_entity.pdbx_description
1 polymer ?
#
loop_
_entity_poly.entity_id
_entity_poly.type
_entity_poly.pdbx_seq_one_letter_code
_entity_poly.pdbx_strand_id
1 'polypeptide(L)'
;AATGFLLGILFLLIIDSIVPHLHLDSYKPEGVKSKFSKTTMMMFAVTIHNIPEGMAVGVAYAGAVAGKTGISVAAALALSIGIAIQKFPEGAIISMPLKAEGMSKPKAFGCGFLSGIVEPIGAFITVLLTAKIVVVLPYILAFAAGAMMYVVVEELIPESQSGEHTNIGTIGFAIGFALMMILDVALG
;
A
#
# COMPACT_ATOMS: atom_id res chain seq x y z
N ALA A 1 20.67 0.23 -4.78
CA ALA A 1 19.49 0.94 -4.24
C ALA A 1 18.74 1.68 -5.34
N ALA A 2 19.32 2.69 -6.02
CA ALA A 2 18.62 3.50 -7.03
C ALA A 2 17.94 2.67 -8.14
N THR A 3 18.59 1.66 -8.66
CA THR A 3 18.02 0.77 -9.69
C THR A 3 16.77 0.03 -9.18
N GLY A 4 16.82 -0.53 -7.98
CA GLY A 4 15.67 -1.19 -7.37
C GLY A 4 14.51 -0.21 -7.17
N PHE A 5 14.79 0.98 -6.66
CA PHE A 5 13.80 2.04 -6.46
C PHE A 5 13.09 2.42 -7.77
N LEU A 6 13.83 2.69 -8.82
CA LEU A 6 13.27 3.03 -10.13
C LEU A 6 12.46 1.86 -10.74
N LEU A 7 12.91 0.62 -10.54
CA LEU A 7 12.17 -0.56 -10.97
C LEU A 7 10.85 -0.72 -10.19
N GLY A 8 10.80 -0.36 -8.91
CA GLY A 8 9.57 -0.34 -8.13
C GLY A 8 8.54 0.66 -8.65
N ILE A 9 8.97 1.89 -8.94
CA ILE A 9 8.13 2.90 -9.57
C ILE A 9 7.63 2.41 -10.93
N LEU A 10 8.54 1.93 -11.79
CA LEU A 10 8.20 1.46 -13.12
C LEU A 10 7.21 0.26 -13.08
N PHE A 11 7.38 -0.64 -12.13
CA PHE A 11 6.49 -1.79 -11.95
C PHE A 11 5.06 -1.34 -11.69
N LEU A 12 4.84 -0.41 -10.73
CA LEU A 12 3.50 0.09 -10.47
C LEU A 12 2.96 0.92 -11.62
N LEU A 13 3.77 1.76 -12.26
CA LEU A 13 3.36 2.51 -13.44
C LEU A 13 2.85 1.59 -14.56
N ILE A 14 3.51 0.43 -14.78
CA ILE A 14 3.08 -0.55 -15.78
C ILE A 14 1.77 -1.21 -15.36
N ILE A 15 1.65 -1.65 -14.10
CA ILE A 15 0.43 -2.27 -13.60
C ILE A 15 -0.74 -1.29 -13.71
N ASP A 16 -0.53 -0.07 -13.28
CA ASP A 16 -1.48 1.03 -13.31
C ASP A 16 -1.97 1.31 -14.74
N SER A 17 -1.06 1.30 -15.71
CA SER A 17 -1.38 1.47 -17.14
C SER A 17 -2.19 0.30 -17.72
N ILE A 18 -2.08 -0.91 -17.16
CA ILE A 18 -2.71 -2.13 -17.71
C ILE A 18 -4.03 -2.43 -17.00
N VAL A 19 -4.09 -2.27 -15.69
CA VAL A 19 -5.29 -2.62 -14.91
C VAL A 19 -6.32 -1.50 -15.01
N PRO A 20 -7.57 -1.80 -15.39
CA PRO A 20 -8.64 -0.79 -15.38
C PRO A 20 -8.93 -0.38 -13.93
N HIS A 21 -8.61 0.86 -13.57
CA HIS A 21 -8.81 1.37 -12.23
C HIS A 21 -9.30 2.82 -12.25
N LEU A 22 -9.72 3.33 -11.11
CA LEU A 22 -10.23 4.68 -10.96
C LEU A 22 -9.85 5.22 -9.58
N HIS A 23 -9.19 6.36 -9.57
CA HIS A 23 -8.88 7.09 -8.35
C HIS A 23 -10.13 7.73 -7.74
N LEU A 24 -10.15 7.92 -6.42
CA LEU A 24 -11.32 8.39 -5.68
C LEU A 24 -11.86 9.73 -6.20
N ASP A 25 -10.99 10.63 -6.61
CA ASP A 25 -11.32 11.97 -7.07
C ASP A 25 -11.40 12.10 -8.61
N SER A 26 -11.18 11.01 -9.35
CA SER A 26 -11.22 11.01 -10.81
C SER A 26 -12.59 10.54 -11.33
N TYR A 27 -13.05 11.19 -12.40
CA TYR A 27 -14.21 10.73 -13.18
C TYR A 27 -13.79 9.99 -14.46
N LYS A 28 -12.48 9.94 -14.75
CA LYS A 28 -11.97 9.28 -15.95
C LYS A 28 -11.23 8.02 -15.52
N PRO A 29 -11.69 6.83 -15.95
CA PRO A 29 -10.97 5.59 -15.73
C PRO A 29 -9.61 5.60 -16.43
N GLU A 30 -8.63 5.04 -15.77
CA GLU A 30 -7.30 4.80 -16.29
C GLU A 30 -7.10 3.32 -16.64
N GLY A 31 -5.99 3.00 -17.32
CA GLY A 31 -5.73 1.66 -17.82
C GLY A 31 -6.51 1.28 -19.07
N VAL A 32 -6.62 -0.01 -19.33
CA VAL A 32 -7.31 -0.55 -20.50
C VAL A 32 -8.82 -0.32 -20.40
N LYS A 33 -9.45 0.16 -21.49
CA LYS A 33 -10.89 0.39 -21.53
C LYS A 33 -11.67 -0.86 -21.12
N SER A 34 -12.46 -0.75 -20.07
CA SER A 34 -13.27 -1.83 -19.52
C SER A 34 -14.73 -1.42 -19.33
N LYS A 35 -15.60 -2.42 -19.14
CA LYS A 35 -17.01 -2.23 -18.80
C LYS A 35 -17.26 -2.37 -17.29
N PHE A 36 -16.21 -2.35 -16.47
CA PHE A 36 -16.35 -2.46 -15.02
C PHE A 36 -17.03 -1.24 -14.43
N SER A 37 -17.75 -1.44 -13.33
CA SER A 37 -18.34 -0.34 -12.57
C SER A 37 -17.23 0.53 -11.95
N LYS A 38 -17.55 1.79 -11.66
CA LYS A 38 -16.65 2.70 -10.96
C LYS A 38 -16.08 2.07 -9.68
N THR A 39 -16.95 1.47 -8.88
CA THR A 39 -16.57 0.84 -7.60
C THR A 39 -15.67 -0.38 -7.80
N THR A 40 -15.89 -1.17 -8.85
CA THR A 40 -14.98 -2.30 -9.19
C THR A 40 -13.59 -1.81 -9.56
N MET A 41 -13.49 -0.70 -10.31
CA MET A 41 -12.21 -0.11 -10.69
C MET A 41 -11.47 0.48 -9.48
N MET A 42 -12.19 1.13 -8.55
CA MET A 42 -11.63 1.57 -7.27
C MET A 42 -11.10 0.39 -6.42
N MET A 43 -11.82 -0.73 -6.41
CA MET A 43 -11.35 -1.93 -5.72
C MET A 43 -10.03 -2.46 -6.33
N PHE A 44 -9.85 -2.39 -7.64
CA PHE A 44 -8.58 -2.76 -8.27
C PHE A 44 -7.46 -1.79 -7.88
N ALA A 45 -7.71 -0.48 -7.89
CA ALA A 45 -6.74 0.51 -7.44
C ALA A 45 -6.21 0.14 -6.05
N VAL A 46 -7.09 0.07 -5.05
CA VAL A 46 -6.71 -0.27 -3.66
C VAL A 46 -5.99 -1.62 -3.58
N THR A 47 -6.42 -2.63 -4.33
CA THR A 47 -5.77 -3.95 -4.32
C THR A 47 -4.34 -3.88 -4.86
N ILE A 48 -4.08 -3.07 -5.89
CA ILE A 48 -2.73 -2.87 -6.45
C ILE A 48 -1.82 -2.20 -5.42
N HIS A 49 -2.33 -1.19 -4.71
CA HIS A 49 -1.58 -0.46 -3.69
C HIS A 49 -1.20 -1.34 -2.49
N ASN A 50 -2.03 -2.30 -2.16
CA ASN A 50 -1.78 -3.25 -1.08
C ASN A 50 -0.59 -4.20 -1.36
N ILE A 51 -0.20 -4.39 -2.63
CA ILE A 51 0.96 -5.24 -2.98
C ILE A 51 2.28 -4.68 -2.41
N PRO A 52 2.67 -3.41 -2.66
CA PRO A 52 3.86 -2.80 -2.07
C PRO A 52 3.86 -2.77 -0.55
N GLU A 53 2.70 -2.56 0.07
CA GLU A 53 2.57 -2.56 1.53
C GLU A 53 2.89 -3.93 2.12
N GLY A 54 2.30 -4.98 1.57
CA GLY A 54 2.64 -6.36 1.94
C GLY A 54 4.12 -6.68 1.73
N MET A 55 4.69 -6.26 0.60
CA MET A 55 6.12 -6.43 0.34
C MET A 55 6.98 -5.70 1.37
N ALA A 56 6.64 -4.47 1.75
CA ALA A 56 7.38 -3.69 2.75
C ALA A 56 7.41 -4.41 4.11
N VAL A 57 6.28 -4.93 4.57
CA VAL A 57 6.20 -5.76 5.79
C VAL A 57 7.09 -6.99 5.66
N GLY A 58 6.97 -7.73 4.57
CA GLY A 58 7.77 -8.94 4.33
C GLY A 58 9.26 -8.67 4.34
N VAL A 59 9.70 -7.59 3.71
CA VAL A 59 11.10 -7.19 3.67
C VAL A 59 11.59 -6.74 5.05
N ALA A 60 10.78 -6.00 5.82
CA ALA A 60 11.14 -5.59 7.17
C ALA A 60 11.40 -6.80 8.08
N TYR A 61 10.51 -7.81 8.06
CA TYR A 61 10.73 -9.04 8.82
C TYR A 61 11.92 -9.84 8.32
N ALA A 62 12.08 -10.00 7.02
CA ALA A 62 13.23 -10.70 6.45
C ALA A 62 14.55 -10.03 6.84
N GLY A 63 14.58 -8.69 6.83
CA GLY A 63 15.71 -7.89 7.24
C GLY A 63 16.05 -8.05 8.73
N ALA A 64 15.01 -8.01 9.58
CA ALA A 64 15.15 -8.19 11.02
C ALA A 64 15.71 -9.58 11.36
N VAL A 65 15.19 -10.65 10.73
CA VAL A 65 15.67 -12.02 10.94
C VAL A 65 17.07 -12.21 10.41
N ALA A 66 17.43 -11.58 9.27
CA ALA A 66 18.77 -11.70 8.71
C ALA A 66 19.85 -10.96 9.53
N GLY A 67 19.48 -10.03 10.41
CA GLY A 67 20.38 -9.26 11.26
C GLY A 67 21.36 -8.35 10.50
N LYS A 68 21.07 -8.06 9.23
CA LYS A 68 21.99 -7.34 8.32
C LYS A 68 21.54 -5.94 7.91
N THR A 69 20.32 -5.54 8.29
CA THR A 69 19.70 -4.29 7.82
C THR A 69 19.61 -3.22 8.89
N GLY A 70 19.96 -3.51 10.13
CA GLY A 70 19.72 -2.62 11.28
C GLY A 70 18.22 -2.53 11.68
N ILE A 71 17.34 -3.26 10.99
CA ILE A 71 15.92 -3.30 11.35
C ILE A 71 15.73 -4.28 12.50
N SER A 72 15.13 -3.80 13.60
CA SER A 72 14.75 -4.67 14.72
C SER A 72 13.42 -5.38 14.45
N VAL A 73 13.15 -6.49 15.12
CA VAL A 73 11.84 -7.15 15.08
C VAL A 73 10.74 -6.23 15.60
N ALA A 74 11.07 -5.38 16.59
CA ALA A 74 10.13 -4.39 17.12
C ALA A 74 9.75 -3.32 16.09
N ALA A 75 10.72 -2.85 15.29
CA ALA A 75 10.46 -1.91 14.20
C ALA A 75 9.61 -2.56 13.09
N ALA A 76 9.88 -3.82 12.72
CA ALA A 76 9.05 -4.56 11.76
C ALA A 76 7.62 -4.77 12.27
N LEU A 77 7.45 -5.02 13.57
CA LEU A 77 6.14 -5.15 14.20
C LEU A 77 5.40 -3.80 14.23
N ALA A 78 6.08 -2.69 14.57
CA ALA A 78 5.50 -1.36 14.55
C ALA A 78 4.98 -0.98 13.16
N LEU A 79 5.75 -1.26 12.10
CA LEU A 79 5.32 -1.08 10.72
C LEU A 79 4.06 -1.91 10.42
N SER A 80 4.05 -3.19 10.81
CA SER A 80 2.91 -4.08 10.59
C SER A 80 1.64 -3.59 11.30
N ILE A 81 1.76 -3.09 12.53
CA ILE A 81 0.64 -2.53 13.29
C ILE A 81 0.13 -1.25 12.61
N GLY A 82 1.03 -0.38 12.16
CA GLY A 82 0.65 0.83 11.43
C GLY A 82 -0.16 0.51 10.17
N ILE A 83 0.32 -0.44 9.37
CA ILE A 83 -0.38 -0.91 8.16
C ILE A 83 -1.71 -1.58 8.52
N ALA A 84 -1.77 -2.40 9.57
CA ALA A 84 -3.01 -3.03 9.99
C ALA A 84 -4.08 -2.01 10.43
N ILE A 85 -3.69 -0.91 11.09
CA ILE A 85 -4.62 0.15 11.49
C ILE A 85 -5.23 0.85 10.28
N GLN A 86 -4.45 1.16 9.24
CA GLN A 86 -4.96 1.81 8.04
C GLN A 86 -5.90 0.91 7.21
N LYS A 87 -5.83 -0.42 7.35
CA LYS A 87 -6.73 -1.33 6.64
C LYS A 87 -8.19 -1.20 7.03
N PHE A 88 -8.48 -0.72 8.22
CA PHE A 88 -9.88 -0.49 8.62
C PHE A 88 -10.55 0.60 7.76
N PRO A 89 -10.01 1.84 7.65
CA PRO A 89 -10.58 2.84 6.75
C PRO A 89 -10.52 2.41 5.27
N GLU A 90 -9.46 1.79 4.79
CA GLU A 90 -9.36 1.32 3.39
C GLU A 90 -10.44 0.28 3.04
N GLY A 91 -10.67 -0.69 3.91
CA GLY A 91 -11.77 -1.64 3.75
C GLY A 91 -13.15 -0.96 3.71
N ALA A 92 -13.34 0.13 4.46
CA ALA A 92 -14.55 0.92 4.44
C ALA A 92 -14.72 1.69 3.12
N ILE A 93 -13.65 2.27 2.56
CA ILE A 93 -13.65 2.95 1.26
C ILE A 93 -14.16 2.05 0.14
N ILE A 94 -13.88 0.75 0.19
CA ILE A 94 -14.42 -0.24 -0.77
C ILE A 94 -15.84 -0.68 -0.40
N SER A 95 -16.04 -1.06 0.86
CA SER A 95 -17.28 -1.71 1.31
C SER A 95 -18.49 -0.77 1.30
N MET A 96 -18.29 0.51 1.63
CA MET A 96 -19.39 1.48 1.73
C MET A 96 -20.01 1.81 0.36
N PRO A 97 -19.24 2.15 -0.70
CA PRO A 97 -19.80 2.37 -2.03
C PRO A 97 -20.49 1.12 -2.59
N LEU A 98 -19.90 -0.07 -2.45
CA LEU A 98 -20.51 -1.33 -2.89
C LEU A 98 -21.86 -1.56 -2.22
N LYS A 99 -21.95 -1.23 -0.92
CA LYS A 99 -23.22 -1.30 -0.20
C LYS A 99 -24.23 -0.27 -0.70
N ALA A 100 -23.79 0.94 -1.01
CA ALA A 100 -24.63 2.00 -1.57
C ALA A 100 -25.18 1.63 -2.97
N GLU A 101 -24.41 0.92 -3.79
CA GLU A 101 -24.82 0.37 -5.09
C GLU A 101 -25.80 -0.82 -4.97
N GLY A 102 -26.22 -1.20 -3.75
CA GLY A 102 -27.21 -2.24 -3.51
C GLY A 102 -26.65 -3.63 -3.18
N MET A 103 -25.33 -3.79 -3.07
CA MET A 103 -24.73 -5.06 -2.65
C MET A 103 -25.13 -5.40 -1.21
N SER A 104 -25.33 -6.69 -0.90
CA SER A 104 -25.61 -7.11 0.48
C SER A 104 -24.41 -6.84 1.41
N LYS A 105 -24.68 -6.50 2.68
CA LYS A 105 -23.64 -6.17 3.67
C LYS A 105 -22.51 -7.21 3.73
N PRO A 106 -22.79 -8.54 3.81
CA PRO A 106 -21.72 -9.54 3.88
C PRO A 106 -20.84 -9.57 2.62
N LYS A 107 -21.44 -9.38 1.44
CA LYS A 107 -20.69 -9.35 0.17
C LYS A 107 -19.82 -8.09 0.07
N ALA A 108 -20.37 -6.92 0.39
CA ALA A 108 -19.63 -5.67 0.39
C ALA A 108 -18.44 -5.72 1.37
N PHE A 109 -18.66 -6.19 2.59
CA PHE A 109 -17.59 -6.43 3.56
C PHE A 109 -16.56 -7.43 3.04
N GLY A 110 -17.01 -8.53 2.44
CA GLY A 110 -16.12 -9.54 1.84
C GLY A 110 -15.20 -8.95 0.76
N CYS A 111 -15.70 -8.06 -0.09
CA CYS A 111 -14.89 -7.38 -1.10
C CYS A 111 -13.81 -6.49 -0.46
N GLY A 112 -14.16 -5.69 0.54
CA GLY A 112 -13.18 -4.87 1.28
C GLY A 112 -12.15 -5.73 2.02
N PHE A 113 -12.55 -6.85 2.60
CA PHE A 113 -11.63 -7.78 3.24
C PHE A 113 -10.68 -8.46 2.24
N LEU A 114 -11.20 -8.90 1.09
CA LEU A 114 -10.42 -9.57 0.05
C LEU A 114 -9.39 -8.65 -0.60
N SER A 115 -9.68 -7.35 -0.72
CA SER A 115 -8.69 -6.40 -1.25
C SER A 115 -7.46 -6.29 -0.35
N GLY A 116 -7.62 -6.45 0.97
CA GLY A 116 -6.51 -6.45 1.93
C GLY A 116 -5.73 -7.78 2.01
N ILE A 117 -6.30 -8.89 1.53
CA ILE A 117 -5.65 -10.22 1.67
C ILE A 117 -4.36 -10.35 0.83
N VAL A 118 -4.21 -9.47 -0.15
CA VAL A 118 -3.01 -9.39 -0.99
C VAL A 118 -1.76 -9.02 -0.19
N GLU A 119 -1.92 -8.30 0.92
CA GLU A 119 -0.79 -7.90 1.78
C GLU A 119 -0.14 -9.06 2.50
N PRO A 120 -0.84 -9.87 3.30
CA PRO A 120 -0.22 -11.00 3.95
C PRO A 120 0.33 -12.01 2.93
N ILE A 121 -0.28 -12.15 1.75
CA ILE A 121 0.26 -12.96 0.67
C ILE A 121 1.56 -12.34 0.12
N GLY A 122 1.57 -11.05 -0.14
CA GLY A 122 2.75 -10.31 -0.60
C GLY A 122 3.89 -10.37 0.41
N ALA A 123 3.58 -10.17 1.69
CA ALA A 123 4.54 -10.29 2.78
C ALA A 123 5.14 -11.71 2.85
N PHE A 124 4.32 -12.74 2.81
CA PHE A 124 4.75 -14.13 2.86
C PHE A 124 5.66 -14.49 1.68
N ILE A 125 5.25 -14.14 0.45
CA ILE A 125 6.06 -14.37 -0.75
C ILE A 125 7.41 -13.65 -0.63
N THR A 126 7.40 -12.41 -0.16
CA THR A 126 8.63 -11.62 0.00
C THR A 126 9.58 -12.23 1.02
N VAL A 127 9.06 -12.70 2.17
CA VAL A 127 9.86 -13.42 3.17
C VAL A 127 10.48 -14.68 2.57
N LEU A 128 9.70 -15.49 1.82
CA LEU A 128 10.22 -16.71 1.20
C LEU A 128 11.32 -16.43 0.17
N LEU A 129 11.16 -15.38 -0.63
CA LEU A 129 12.17 -15.00 -1.63
C LEU A 129 13.45 -14.48 -0.98
N THR A 130 13.32 -13.66 0.05
CA THR A 130 14.47 -13.06 0.75
C THR A 130 15.20 -14.04 1.66
N ALA A 131 14.52 -15.02 2.25
CA ALA A 131 15.14 -16.05 3.09
C ALA A 131 16.19 -16.91 2.34
N LYS A 132 16.05 -17.01 1.01
CA LYS A 132 16.98 -17.80 0.17
C LYS A 132 18.15 -16.98 -0.39
N ILE A 133 18.00 -15.65 -0.51
CA ILE A 133 18.98 -14.81 -1.21
C ILE A 133 19.16 -13.48 -0.46
N VAL A 134 19.89 -13.51 0.64
CA VAL A 134 20.21 -12.30 1.45
C VAL A 134 20.88 -11.17 0.64
N VAL A 135 21.62 -11.52 -0.41
CA VAL A 135 22.27 -10.54 -1.32
C VAL A 135 21.27 -9.67 -2.07
N VAL A 136 20.06 -10.17 -2.31
CA VAL A 136 19.00 -9.44 -3.06
C VAL A 136 18.16 -8.54 -2.13
N LEU A 137 18.26 -8.73 -0.81
CA LEU A 137 17.48 -7.97 0.16
C LEU A 137 17.53 -6.44 -0.03
N PRO A 138 18.71 -5.79 -0.22
CA PRO A 138 18.75 -4.34 -0.45
C PRO A 138 18.05 -3.89 -1.74
N TYR A 139 18.00 -4.75 -2.74
CA TYR A 139 17.32 -4.44 -4.01
C TYR A 139 15.80 -4.55 -3.86
N ILE A 140 15.31 -5.55 -3.13
CA ILE A 140 13.88 -5.73 -2.85
C ILE A 140 13.38 -4.62 -1.92
N LEU A 141 14.17 -4.23 -0.90
CA LEU A 141 13.89 -3.06 -0.05
C LEU A 141 13.74 -1.79 -0.91
N ALA A 142 14.72 -1.53 -1.77
CA ALA A 142 14.68 -0.36 -2.64
C ALA A 142 13.50 -0.42 -3.63
N PHE A 143 13.17 -1.61 -4.13
CA PHE A 143 12.01 -1.83 -5.01
C PHE A 143 10.69 -1.54 -4.27
N ALA A 144 10.50 -2.08 -3.09
CA ALA A 144 9.31 -1.83 -2.28
C ALA A 144 9.18 -0.33 -1.93
N ALA A 145 10.30 0.32 -1.55
CA ALA A 145 10.32 1.75 -1.29
C ALA A 145 9.92 2.59 -2.53
N GLY A 146 10.40 2.20 -3.72
CA GLY A 146 10.03 2.86 -4.98
C GLY A 146 8.55 2.67 -5.31
N ALA A 147 8.03 1.46 -5.16
CA ALA A 147 6.62 1.16 -5.36
C ALA A 147 5.73 1.93 -4.38
N MET A 148 6.10 1.99 -3.09
CA MET A 148 5.36 2.79 -2.11
C MET A 148 5.44 4.29 -2.40
N MET A 149 6.58 4.80 -2.88
CA MET A 149 6.70 6.21 -3.28
C MET A 149 5.75 6.55 -4.44
N TYR A 150 5.57 5.64 -5.40
CA TYR A 150 4.59 5.79 -6.47
C TYR A 150 3.18 5.98 -5.89
N VAL A 151 2.75 5.09 -4.99
CA VAL A 151 1.43 5.19 -4.33
C VAL A 151 1.26 6.50 -3.58
N VAL A 152 2.29 6.93 -2.83
CA VAL A 152 2.24 8.19 -2.08
C VAL A 152 2.02 9.39 -3.00
N VAL A 153 2.73 9.45 -4.13
CA VAL A 153 2.69 10.59 -5.05
C VAL A 153 1.42 10.58 -5.89
N GLU A 154 1.02 9.41 -6.39
CA GLU A 154 -0.09 9.27 -7.34
C GLU A 154 -1.45 9.26 -6.65
N GLU A 155 -1.52 8.78 -5.40
CA GLU A 155 -2.79 8.62 -4.72
C GLU A 155 -2.88 9.38 -3.39
N LEU A 156 -2.00 9.10 -2.44
CA LEU A 156 -2.17 9.59 -1.08
C LEU A 156 -2.07 11.12 -0.99
N ILE A 157 -1.14 11.74 -1.73
CA ILE A 157 -1.00 13.21 -1.73
C ILE A 157 -2.21 13.86 -2.40
N PRO A 158 -2.64 13.49 -3.64
CA PRO A 158 -3.82 14.07 -4.25
C PRO A 158 -5.08 13.86 -3.40
N GLU A 159 -5.29 12.66 -2.87
CA GLU A 159 -6.47 12.35 -2.05
C GLU A 159 -6.49 13.16 -0.75
N SER A 160 -5.35 13.34 -0.09
CA SER A 160 -5.24 14.15 1.13
C SER A 160 -5.57 15.63 0.93
N GLN A 161 -5.51 16.10 -0.32
CA GLN A 161 -5.80 17.48 -0.71
C GLN A 161 -7.15 17.64 -1.43
N SER A 162 -7.90 16.55 -1.58
CA SER A 162 -9.22 16.58 -2.20
C SER A 162 -10.25 17.29 -1.31
N GLY A 163 -11.23 17.99 -1.93
CA GLY A 163 -12.30 18.68 -1.25
C GLY A 163 -12.03 20.18 -0.98
N GLU A 164 -12.66 20.76 0.06
CA GLU A 164 -12.42 22.14 0.43
C GLU A 164 -10.99 22.35 0.91
N HIS A 165 -10.39 23.47 0.51
CA HIS A 165 -9.01 23.82 0.85
C HIS A 165 -8.82 23.93 2.37
N THR A 166 -8.46 22.84 3.01
CA THR A 166 -8.16 22.78 4.44
C THR A 166 -6.71 22.29 4.64
N ASN A 167 -6.06 22.79 5.69
CA ASN A 167 -4.71 22.30 6.05
C ASN A 167 -4.75 20.94 6.78
N ILE A 168 -5.91 20.28 6.88
CA ILE A 168 -6.09 19.04 7.65
C ILE A 168 -5.20 17.92 7.09
N GLY A 169 -5.17 17.74 5.77
CA GLY A 169 -4.32 16.73 5.13
C GLY A 169 -2.84 16.95 5.42
N THR A 170 -2.37 18.19 5.28
CA THR A 170 -0.97 18.56 5.58
C THR A 170 -0.61 18.36 7.05
N ILE A 171 -1.50 18.77 7.96
CA ILE A 171 -1.28 18.60 9.41
C ILE A 171 -1.29 17.11 9.76
N GLY A 172 -2.25 16.35 9.23
CA GLY A 172 -2.33 14.89 9.43
C GLY A 172 -1.07 14.18 8.96
N PHE A 173 -0.59 14.53 7.77
CA PHE A 173 0.67 14.01 7.23
C PHE A 173 1.86 14.33 8.16
N ALA A 174 2.00 15.58 8.58
CA ALA A 174 3.10 16.01 9.44
C ALA A 174 3.09 15.28 10.80
N ILE A 175 1.91 15.13 11.42
CA ILE A 175 1.76 14.39 12.68
C ILE A 175 2.09 12.91 12.48
N GLY A 176 1.55 12.28 11.43
CA GLY A 176 1.80 10.87 11.13
C GLY A 176 3.28 10.59 10.87
N PHE A 177 3.93 11.45 10.09
CA PHE A 177 5.36 11.34 9.81
C PHE A 177 6.21 11.51 11.07
N ALA A 178 5.91 12.52 11.92
CA ALA A 178 6.59 12.72 13.18
C ALA A 178 6.42 11.54 14.14
N LEU A 179 5.21 10.96 14.20
CA LEU A 179 4.94 9.77 15.02
C LEU A 179 5.77 8.57 14.52
N MET A 180 5.83 8.34 13.21
CA MET A 180 6.65 7.26 12.64
C MET A 180 8.13 7.46 12.92
N MET A 181 8.65 8.70 12.83
CA MET A 181 10.04 9.00 13.20
C MET A 181 10.32 8.69 14.68
N ILE A 182 9.40 9.03 15.58
CA ILE A 182 9.53 8.72 17.02
C ILE A 182 9.55 7.20 17.23
N LEU A 183 8.65 6.47 16.59
CA LEU A 183 8.59 5.01 16.70
C LEU A 183 9.85 4.33 16.12
N ASP A 184 10.35 4.82 15.01
CA ASP A 184 11.59 4.31 14.39
C ASP A 184 12.79 4.47 15.34
N VAL A 185 12.97 5.64 15.93
CA VAL A 185 14.04 5.90 16.91
C VAL A 185 13.85 5.14 18.23
N ALA A 186 12.61 4.95 18.68
CA ALA A 186 12.32 4.28 19.94
C ALA A 186 12.40 2.75 19.86
N LEU A 187 12.15 2.16 18.69
CA LEU A 187 12.05 0.72 18.48
C LEU A 187 13.18 0.16 17.57
N GLY A 188 13.91 1.03 16.87
CA GLY A 188 15.04 0.71 15.97
C GLY A 188 16.39 0.63 16.68
#